data_742b85ce272db24f4c4385776cbed212
#
_entry.id   742b85ce272db24f4c4385776cbed212
#
_cell.length_a   1.000
_cell.length_b   1.000
_cell.length_c   1.000
_cell.angle_alpha   90.00
_cell.angle_beta   90.00
_cell.angle_gamma   90.00
#
_symmetry.space_group_name_H-M   'P 1'
#
loop_
_entity.id
_entity.type
_entity.pdbx_description
1 polymer ?
#
loop_
_entity_poly.entity_id
_entity_poly.type
_entity_poly.pdbx_seq_one_letter_code
_entity_poly.pdbx_strand_id
1 'polypeptide(L)'
;METLILALLATPLVFSLVMAFLPKNTSYNVFAGLNLVSVAAVLVLSIMAAGDVLMSGDTASALGLWFHLDSLGAIFVLLIGFIGFLTGLFSLPYVKADIEEGSMPAERAKQYFALFSLFVFTMLLACLSNNMILTWAAVEATTLSTVFLVGIYKNKTALEASWKYAMVCTAGVAFGLFGTLLIYANAADVIPNAHEAAFLSCVLPYADQFDPTLMRLAFAFIVIGFGTKAGLFPMHTWLPDAHSQAPSPVSALLSGVLLKSAMLVIMRFYGFTIQAVGAEYPQLLLLIVGTLSILVAALSMFRQDDLKRRFAYSSVENVGVIALCLGIGGPLGIAAALLHCVFHGFTKTLAFCVSGNIQHAFGTRSLAKIQGVVEVAPATAALAILALLGLGAFPPFGMFISEFLTFVAGVTAGPMWLVVVVALGLTVAISALARIALKSVFGHAPQGMGKHEAPALMLIPEIILAVMILWFGIATPLPLVHGVETATGIVLEQSTEELHATPMYRAVFGTETAQSEVE
;
A
#
# COMPACT_ATOMS: atom_id res chain seq x y z
N MET A 1 -15.14 13.87 16.27
CA MET A 1 -14.57 13.31 15.01
C MET A 1 -13.87 14.38 14.18
N GLU A 2 -14.48 15.52 13.85
CA GLU A 2 -13.84 16.57 13.04
C GLU A 2 -12.46 16.98 13.56
N THR A 3 -12.35 17.31 14.85
CA THR A 3 -11.07 17.66 15.47
C THR A 3 -10.02 16.55 15.36
N LEU A 4 -10.43 15.27 15.43
CA LEU A 4 -9.51 14.13 15.27
C LEU A 4 -8.97 14.03 13.84
N ILE A 5 -9.81 14.19 12.83
CA ILE A 5 -9.40 14.18 11.41
C ILE A 5 -8.40 15.30 11.14
N LEU A 6 -8.70 16.52 11.65
CA LEU A 6 -7.79 17.66 11.49
C LEU A 6 -6.47 17.47 12.25
N ALA A 7 -6.51 16.95 13.47
CA ALA A 7 -5.32 16.65 14.25
C ALA A 7 -4.47 15.57 13.55
N LEU A 8 -5.10 14.54 12.98
CA LEU A 8 -4.44 13.48 12.24
C LEU A 8 -3.66 14.02 11.02
N LEU A 9 -4.24 14.95 10.27
CA LEU A 9 -3.58 15.62 9.15
C LEU A 9 -2.53 16.62 9.61
N ALA A 10 -2.83 17.44 10.61
CA ALA A 10 -1.94 18.49 11.07
C ALA A 10 -0.65 17.94 11.70
N THR A 11 -0.75 16.83 12.44
CA THR A 11 0.40 16.27 13.18
C THR A 11 1.61 16.02 12.28
N PRO A 12 1.58 15.14 11.25
CA PRO A 12 2.77 14.86 10.44
C PRO A 12 3.22 16.08 9.64
N LEU A 13 2.31 16.97 9.23
CA LEU A 13 2.65 18.21 8.54
C LEU A 13 3.43 19.17 9.44
N VAL A 14 2.95 19.42 10.66
CA VAL A 14 3.61 20.31 11.63
C VAL A 14 4.99 19.79 11.98
N PHE A 15 5.12 18.50 12.29
CA PHE A 15 6.42 17.90 12.60
C PHE A 15 7.38 17.95 11.40
N SER A 16 6.90 17.73 10.19
CA SER A 16 7.70 17.91 8.96
C SER A 16 8.23 19.33 8.84
N LEU A 17 7.36 20.34 8.98
CA LEU A 17 7.74 21.75 8.92
C LEU A 17 8.72 22.12 10.04
N VAL A 18 8.44 21.73 11.28
CA VAL A 18 9.36 21.96 12.41
C VAL A 18 10.75 21.41 12.09
N MET A 19 10.85 20.14 11.67
CA MET A 19 12.13 19.55 11.30
C MET A 19 12.78 20.26 10.12
N ALA A 20 12.01 20.72 9.13
CA ALA A 20 12.52 21.43 7.95
C ALA A 20 13.12 22.81 8.30
N PHE A 21 12.64 23.48 9.33
CA PHE A 21 13.12 24.81 9.72
C PHE A 21 14.17 24.78 10.84
N LEU A 22 14.40 23.65 11.52
CA LEU A 22 15.48 23.53 12.51
C LEU A 22 16.85 23.79 11.88
N PRO A 23 17.84 24.32 12.64
CA PRO A 23 19.20 24.54 12.17
C PRO A 23 19.86 23.24 11.67
N LYS A 24 20.77 23.35 10.69
CA LYS A 24 21.48 22.18 10.12
C LYS A 24 22.40 21.48 11.14
N ASN A 25 22.88 22.19 12.15
CA ASN A 25 23.73 21.67 13.22
C ASN A 25 22.95 21.03 14.39
N THR A 26 21.63 20.91 14.27
CA THR A 26 20.81 20.18 15.25
C THR A 26 21.22 18.71 15.30
N SER A 27 21.31 18.14 16.49
CA SER A 27 21.75 16.75 16.68
C SER A 27 20.80 15.76 16.04
N TYR A 28 21.33 14.62 15.58
CA TYR A 28 20.56 13.51 15.05
C TYR A 28 19.40 13.08 15.96
N ASN A 29 19.67 12.98 17.28
CA ASN A 29 18.70 12.52 18.25
C ASN A 29 17.44 13.40 18.34
N VAL A 30 17.56 14.71 18.06
CA VAL A 30 16.40 15.62 18.02
C VAL A 30 15.51 15.28 16.84
N PHE A 31 16.06 15.12 15.64
CA PHE A 31 15.29 14.75 14.45
C PHE A 31 14.64 13.36 14.61
N ALA A 32 15.40 12.40 15.12
CA ALA A 32 14.92 11.05 15.41
C ALA A 32 13.78 11.05 16.44
N GLY A 33 13.93 11.83 17.53
CA GLY A 33 12.92 11.98 18.58
C GLY A 33 11.63 12.64 18.07
N LEU A 34 11.75 13.74 17.29
CA LEU A 34 10.61 14.42 16.70
C LEU A 34 9.85 13.51 15.72
N ASN A 35 10.58 12.75 14.89
CA ASN A 35 9.94 11.77 14.00
C ASN A 35 9.20 10.70 14.78
N LEU A 36 9.80 10.14 15.83
CA LEU A 36 9.16 9.12 16.66
C LEU A 36 7.87 9.64 17.30
N VAL A 37 7.90 10.86 17.86
CA VAL A 37 6.68 11.49 18.43
C VAL A 37 5.63 11.71 17.35
N SER A 38 6.02 12.18 16.16
CA SER A 38 5.12 12.37 15.02
C SER A 38 4.40 11.08 14.64
N VAL A 39 5.16 10.01 14.36
CA VAL A 39 4.55 8.74 13.92
C VAL A 39 3.77 8.03 15.02
N ALA A 40 4.18 8.16 16.29
CA ALA A 40 3.43 7.64 17.42
C ALA A 40 2.09 8.39 17.62
N ALA A 41 2.10 9.71 17.50
CA ALA A 41 0.86 10.51 17.55
C ALA A 41 -0.07 10.19 16.38
N VAL A 42 0.46 10.03 15.16
CA VAL A 42 -0.31 9.59 13.98
C VAL A 42 -0.94 8.22 14.23
N LEU A 43 -0.20 7.26 14.79
CA LEU A 43 -0.77 5.93 15.13
C LEU A 43 -1.94 6.04 16.10
N VAL A 44 -1.78 6.77 17.20
CA VAL A 44 -2.84 6.94 18.21
C VAL A 44 -4.07 7.60 17.59
N LEU A 45 -3.88 8.71 16.87
CA LEU A 45 -4.97 9.43 16.21
C LEU A 45 -5.65 8.58 15.13
N SER A 46 -4.90 7.74 14.39
CA SER A 46 -5.46 6.81 13.41
C SER A 46 -6.32 5.74 14.09
N ILE A 47 -5.88 5.18 15.22
CA ILE A 47 -6.66 4.20 15.99
C ILE A 47 -7.94 4.84 16.52
N MET A 48 -7.86 6.07 17.05
CA MET A 48 -9.03 6.77 17.59
C MET A 48 -10.04 7.13 16.49
N ALA A 49 -9.57 7.69 15.36
CA ALA A 49 -10.46 8.15 14.30
C ALA A 49 -11.03 6.99 13.47
N ALA A 50 -10.16 6.10 13.00
CA ALA A 50 -10.57 5.00 12.14
C ALA A 50 -11.19 3.84 12.94
N GLY A 51 -10.75 3.62 14.18
CA GLY A 51 -11.34 2.60 15.06
C GLY A 51 -12.80 2.87 15.36
N ASP A 52 -13.17 4.13 15.61
CA ASP A 52 -14.56 4.53 15.84
C ASP A 52 -15.42 4.25 14.60
N VAL A 53 -14.96 4.69 13.42
CA VAL A 53 -15.68 4.47 12.14
C VAL A 53 -15.84 2.97 11.80
N LEU A 54 -14.82 2.16 12.04
CA LEU A 54 -14.88 0.71 11.75
C LEU A 54 -15.77 -0.06 12.72
N MET A 55 -15.96 0.45 13.95
CA MET A 55 -16.82 -0.19 14.94
C MET A 55 -18.27 0.26 14.84
N SER A 56 -18.53 1.55 14.52
CA SER A 56 -19.88 2.09 14.41
C SER A 56 -20.50 1.92 13.02
N GLY A 57 -19.65 1.83 11.97
CA GLY A 57 -20.08 1.92 10.57
C GLY A 57 -20.46 3.34 10.12
N ASP A 58 -20.40 4.33 11.03
CA ASP A 58 -20.72 5.72 10.73
C ASP A 58 -19.61 6.39 9.93
N THR A 59 -19.96 7.48 9.25
CA THR A 59 -18.99 8.31 8.53
C THR A 59 -18.71 9.60 9.30
N ALA A 60 -17.53 10.17 9.10
CA ALA A 60 -17.13 11.42 9.71
C ALA A 60 -16.61 12.41 8.66
N SER A 61 -16.96 13.70 8.82
CA SER A 61 -16.50 14.77 7.93
C SER A 61 -15.80 15.88 8.71
N ALA A 62 -14.92 16.61 8.04
CA ALA A 62 -14.22 17.76 8.59
C ALA A 62 -14.08 18.87 7.54
N LEU A 63 -14.03 20.14 8.01
CA LEU A 63 -14.05 21.33 7.16
C LEU A 63 -15.20 21.30 6.13
N GLY A 64 -16.41 21.02 6.60
CA GLY A 64 -17.56 20.81 5.75
C GLY A 64 -17.40 19.54 4.90
N LEU A 65 -17.33 19.69 3.58
CA LEU A 65 -17.22 18.55 2.64
C LEU A 65 -15.78 18.19 2.26
N TRP A 66 -14.75 18.95 2.70
CA TRP A 66 -13.39 18.77 2.21
C TRP A 66 -12.75 17.44 2.60
N PHE A 67 -13.01 16.99 3.82
CA PHE A 67 -12.48 15.73 4.34
C PHE A 67 -13.61 14.80 4.76
N HIS A 68 -13.46 13.53 4.44
CA HIS A 68 -14.44 12.49 4.72
C HIS A 68 -13.72 11.20 5.10
N LEU A 69 -14.19 10.57 6.17
CA LEU A 69 -13.69 9.30 6.65
C LEU A 69 -14.87 8.33 6.75
N ASP A 70 -14.87 7.36 5.87
CA ASP A 70 -15.75 6.20 5.85
C ASP A 70 -14.97 4.91 6.15
N SER A 71 -15.63 3.77 6.24
CA SER A 71 -14.98 2.49 6.53
C SER A 71 -13.92 2.12 5.50
N LEU A 72 -14.11 2.48 4.22
CA LEU A 72 -13.11 2.29 3.18
C LEU A 72 -11.85 3.10 3.47
N GLY A 73 -11.97 4.41 3.73
CA GLY A 73 -10.85 5.28 4.11
C GLY A 73 -10.20 4.87 5.43
N ALA A 74 -11.00 4.43 6.41
CA ALA A 74 -10.54 4.05 7.75
C ALA A 74 -9.55 2.86 7.73
N ILE A 75 -9.78 1.85 6.88
CA ILE A 75 -8.84 0.73 6.68
C ILE A 75 -7.45 1.26 6.28
N PHE A 76 -7.40 2.18 5.31
CA PHE A 76 -6.13 2.72 4.82
C PHE A 76 -5.49 3.71 5.80
N VAL A 77 -6.28 4.49 6.53
CA VAL A 77 -5.79 5.39 7.59
C VAL A 77 -5.12 4.58 8.70
N LEU A 78 -5.72 3.47 9.15
CA LEU A 78 -5.08 2.56 10.11
C LEU A 78 -3.81 1.94 9.55
N LEU A 79 -3.82 1.49 8.31
CA LEU A 79 -2.65 0.92 7.65
C LEU A 79 -1.49 1.91 7.58
N ILE A 80 -1.77 3.20 7.26
CA ILE A 80 -0.78 4.28 7.27
C ILE A 80 -0.25 4.51 8.70
N GLY A 81 -1.12 4.55 9.70
CA GLY A 81 -0.74 4.76 11.10
C GLY A 81 0.19 3.67 11.62
N PHE A 82 -0.19 2.40 11.44
CA PHE A 82 0.61 1.25 11.90
C PHE A 82 1.94 1.12 11.16
N ILE A 83 1.92 1.10 9.84
CA ILE A 83 3.13 0.94 9.03
C ILE A 83 4.02 2.17 9.15
N GLY A 84 3.44 3.38 9.18
CA GLY A 84 4.17 4.62 9.41
C GLY A 84 4.91 4.63 10.74
N PHE A 85 4.28 4.16 11.82
CA PHE A 85 4.91 4.03 13.14
C PHE A 85 6.05 2.99 13.13
N LEU A 86 5.79 1.78 12.63
CA LEU A 86 6.78 0.69 12.65
C LEU A 86 8.00 1.01 11.76
N THR A 87 7.78 1.58 10.57
CA THR A 87 8.87 2.02 9.68
C THR A 87 9.59 3.25 10.21
N GLY A 88 8.87 4.17 10.88
CA GLY A 88 9.45 5.32 11.58
C GLY A 88 10.36 4.89 12.73
N LEU A 89 9.94 3.91 13.53
CA LEU A 89 10.76 3.32 14.59
C LEU A 89 12.00 2.61 14.02
N PHE A 90 11.83 1.80 12.99
CA PHE A 90 12.92 1.13 12.28
C PHE A 90 13.91 2.13 11.67
N SER A 91 13.44 3.29 11.21
CA SER A 91 14.28 4.34 10.63
C SER A 91 15.33 4.90 11.58
N LEU A 92 15.07 4.89 12.90
CA LEU A 92 15.97 5.51 13.86
C LEU A 92 17.35 4.85 13.87
N PRO A 93 17.49 3.56 14.15
CA PRO A 93 18.80 2.89 14.09
C PRO A 93 19.31 2.72 12.65
N TYR A 94 18.42 2.55 11.67
CA TYR A 94 18.78 2.36 10.27
C TYR A 94 19.53 3.56 9.69
N VAL A 95 18.96 4.78 9.80
CA VAL A 95 19.59 6.02 9.30
C VAL A 95 20.86 6.35 10.08
N LYS A 96 20.92 6.02 11.39
CA LYS A 96 22.11 6.19 12.20
C LYS A 96 23.24 5.30 11.69
N ALA A 97 22.97 4.02 11.39
CA ALA A 97 23.94 3.10 10.80
C ALA A 97 24.43 3.59 9.43
N ASP A 98 23.55 4.04 8.55
CA ASP A 98 23.90 4.63 7.25
C ASP A 98 24.86 5.82 7.38
N ILE A 99 24.70 6.64 8.42
CA ILE A 99 25.60 7.78 8.70
C ILE A 99 26.94 7.29 9.23
N GLU A 100 26.94 6.34 10.16
CA GLU A 100 28.16 5.76 10.77
C GLU A 100 29.00 5.00 9.72
N GLU A 101 28.36 4.30 8.79
CA GLU A 101 29.00 3.63 7.65
C GLU A 101 29.46 4.58 6.54
N GLY A 102 29.08 5.88 6.61
CA GLY A 102 29.41 6.87 5.59
C GLY A 102 28.57 6.79 4.32
N SER A 103 27.53 5.95 4.28
CA SER A 103 26.59 5.83 3.14
C SER A 103 25.72 7.07 3.00
N MET A 104 25.44 7.77 4.10
CA MET A 104 24.64 8.99 4.16
C MET A 104 25.36 10.09 4.96
N PRO A 105 25.52 11.33 4.42
CA PRO A 105 26.01 12.46 5.20
C PRO A 105 25.07 12.82 6.36
N ALA A 106 25.61 13.09 7.55
CA ALA A 106 24.82 13.42 8.75
C ALA A 106 23.82 14.58 8.57
N GLU A 107 24.17 15.57 7.74
CA GLU A 107 23.32 16.71 7.40
C GLU A 107 21.98 16.30 6.75
N ARG A 108 21.90 15.08 6.19
CA ARG A 108 20.71 14.58 5.51
C ARG A 108 19.71 13.91 6.42
N ALA A 109 20.07 13.60 7.66
CA ALA A 109 19.12 13.13 8.65
C ALA A 109 17.92 14.08 8.78
N LYS A 110 18.19 15.40 8.81
CA LYS A 110 17.15 16.43 8.78
C LYS A 110 16.21 16.28 7.59
N GLN A 111 16.77 16.19 6.38
CA GLN A 111 15.99 16.06 5.15
C GLN A 111 15.20 14.74 5.14
N TYR A 112 15.80 13.64 5.58
CA TYR A 112 15.17 12.34 5.67
C TYR A 112 13.93 12.38 6.55
N PHE A 113 14.05 12.80 7.82
CA PHE A 113 12.94 12.76 8.77
C PHE A 113 11.83 13.78 8.44
N ALA A 114 12.20 14.97 7.95
CA ALA A 114 11.21 15.95 7.50
C ALA A 114 10.39 15.43 6.31
N LEU A 115 11.03 14.85 5.31
CA LEU A 115 10.35 14.27 4.15
C LEU A 115 9.58 12.97 4.50
N PHE A 116 10.06 12.18 5.47
CA PHE A 116 9.35 11.01 5.95
C PHE A 116 8.00 11.41 6.56
N SER A 117 7.98 12.41 7.45
CA SER A 117 6.73 12.93 8.02
C SER A 117 5.83 13.58 6.98
N LEU A 118 6.41 14.31 6.00
CA LEU A 118 5.65 14.87 4.87
C LEU A 118 5.01 13.78 4.01
N PHE A 119 5.71 12.67 3.81
CA PHE A 119 5.20 11.54 3.06
C PHE A 119 4.00 10.90 3.77
N VAL A 120 4.07 10.70 5.10
CA VAL A 120 2.93 10.22 5.89
C VAL A 120 1.74 11.18 5.77
N PHE A 121 1.97 12.50 5.86
CA PHE A 121 0.93 13.51 5.67
C PHE A 121 0.25 13.39 4.31
N THR A 122 1.02 13.30 3.21
CA THR A 122 0.46 13.27 1.86
C THR A 122 -0.38 12.03 1.58
N MET A 123 -0.01 10.87 2.18
CA MET A 123 -0.82 9.64 2.10
C MET A 123 -2.13 9.78 2.88
N LEU A 124 -2.09 10.31 4.11
CA LEU A 124 -3.30 10.60 4.89
C LEU A 124 -4.22 11.59 4.18
N LEU A 125 -3.63 12.64 3.57
CA LEU A 125 -4.39 13.62 2.78
C LEU A 125 -5.10 12.95 1.60
N ALA A 126 -4.45 12.04 0.89
CA ALA A 126 -5.06 11.31 -0.23
C ALA A 126 -6.21 10.40 0.23
N CYS A 127 -6.08 9.76 1.40
CA CYS A 127 -7.12 8.86 1.93
C CYS A 127 -8.33 9.60 2.52
N LEU A 128 -8.13 10.80 3.08
CA LEU A 128 -9.16 11.58 3.77
C LEU A 128 -9.83 12.61 2.87
N SER A 129 -9.24 12.95 1.72
CA SER A 129 -9.80 13.96 0.83
C SER A 129 -11.11 13.47 0.20
N ASN A 130 -12.16 14.26 0.32
CA ASN A 130 -13.43 14.07 -0.36
C ASN A 130 -13.52 14.86 -1.69
N ASN A 131 -12.63 15.82 -1.88
CA ASN A 131 -12.58 16.59 -3.13
C ASN A 131 -11.69 15.86 -4.14
N MET A 132 -12.22 15.55 -5.33
CA MET A 132 -11.52 14.78 -6.37
C MET A 132 -10.19 15.41 -6.81
N ILE A 133 -10.16 16.74 -6.93
CA ILE A 133 -8.96 17.47 -7.37
C ILE A 133 -7.93 17.49 -6.25
N LEU A 134 -8.37 17.67 -4.99
CA LEU A 134 -7.47 17.57 -3.83
C LEU A 134 -6.92 16.16 -3.66
N THR A 135 -7.72 15.13 -3.90
CA THR A 135 -7.27 13.72 -3.91
C THR A 135 -6.16 13.51 -4.94
N TRP A 136 -6.35 14.00 -6.16
CA TRP A 136 -5.32 13.97 -7.19
C TRP A 136 -4.04 14.72 -6.76
N ALA A 137 -4.19 15.96 -6.25
CA ALA A 137 -3.07 16.77 -5.78
C ALA A 137 -2.32 16.09 -4.63
N ALA A 138 -3.03 15.43 -3.70
CA ALA A 138 -2.43 14.68 -2.61
C ALA A 138 -1.61 13.47 -3.11
N VAL A 139 -2.13 12.73 -4.10
CA VAL A 139 -1.39 11.62 -4.74
C VAL A 139 -0.13 12.14 -5.44
N GLU A 140 -0.19 13.26 -6.15
CA GLU A 140 1.00 13.87 -6.77
C GLU A 140 1.98 14.39 -5.71
N ALA A 141 1.50 14.98 -4.62
CA ALA A 141 2.34 15.43 -3.51
C ALA A 141 3.12 14.27 -2.86
N THR A 142 2.60 13.02 -2.91
CA THR A 142 3.37 11.85 -2.49
C THR A 142 4.60 11.64 -3.37
N THR A 143 4.54 11.94 -4.68
CA THR A 143 5.71 11.87 -5.58
C THR A 143 6.75 12.89 -5.16
N LEU A 144 6.34 14.14 -4.93
CA LEU A 144 7.26 15.23 -4.55
C LEU A 144 7.96 14.96 -3.21
N SER A 145 7.27 14.40 -2.23
CA SER A 145 7.87 14.05 -0.93
C SER A 145 8.86 12.88 -1.04
N THR A 146 8.58 11.89 -1.89
CA THR A 146 9.34 10.63 -1.95
C THR A 146 10.48 10.64 -2.97
N VAL A 147 10.42 11.46 -4.01
CA VAL A 147 11.50 11.57 -5.01
C VAL A 147 12.85 11.92 -4.38
N PHE A 148 12.83 12.83 -3.39
CA PHE A 148 14.04 13.22 -2.65
C PHE A 148 14.47 12.14 -1.64
N LEU A 149 13.54 11.34 -1.11
CA LEU A 149 13.85 10.19 -0.26
C LEU A 149 14.50 9.07 -1.08
N VAL A 150 14.02 8.80 -2.30
CA VAL A 150 14.64 7.83 -3.23
C VAL A 150 16.06 8.25 -3.58
N GLY A 151 16.27 9.55 -3.84
CA GLY A 151 17.58 10.13 -4.21
C GLY A 151 18.46 10.51 -3.02
N ILE A 152 18.14 10.14 -1.78
CA ILE A 152 18.80 10.66 -0.57
C ILE A 152 20.30 10.36 -0.52
N TYR A 153 20.75 9.23 -1.04
CA TYR A 153 22.16 8.83 -1.09
C TYR A 153 22.99 9.60 -2.13
N LYS A 154 22.37 10.27 -3.10
CA LYS A 154 22.99 11.09 -4.19
C LYS A 154 24.07 10.39 -5.03
N ASN A 155 24.13 9.08 -5.03
CA ASN A 155 24.93 8.37 -6.01
C ASN A 155 24.23 8.38 -7.38
N LYS A 156 24.97 8.06 -8.46
CA LYS A 156 24.43 8.12 -9.83
C LYS A 156 23.18 7.29 -10.03
N THR A 157 23.15 6.07 -9.46
CA THR A 157 22.03 5.14 -9.59
C THR A 157 20.79 5.62 -8.83
N ALA A 158 20.95 6.19 -7.62
CA ALA A 158 19.86 6.76 -6.85
C ALA A 158 19.26 8.01 -7.51
N LEU A 159 20.09 8.86 -8.10
CA LEU A 159 19.62 10.03 -8.86
C LEU A 159 18.89 9.61 -10.13
N GLU A 160 19.39 8.62 -10.86
CA GLU A 160 18.72 8.06 -12.03
C GLU A 160 17.35 7.48 -11.66
N ALA A 161 17.27 6.67 -10.59
CA ALA A 161 16.02 6.11 -10.10
C ALA A 161 15.03 7.21 -9.68
N SER A 162 15.50 8.24 -8.98
CA SER A 162 14.71 9.42 -8.61
C SER A 162 14.10 10.13 -9.82
N TRP A 163 14.89 10.38 -10.86
CA TRP A 163 14.42 11.02 -12.09
C TRP A 163 13.43 10.17 -12.85
N LYS A 164 13.69 8.87 -13.00
CA LYS A 164 12.74 7.93 -13.61
C LYS A 164 11.42 7.92 -12.85
N TYR A 165 11.51 7.86 -11.52
CA TYR A 165 10.34 7.90 -10.64
C TYR A 165 9.53 9.18 -10.83
N ALA A 166 10.18 10.34 -10.77
CA ALA A 166 9.52 11.63 -10.97
C ALA A 166 8.83 11.70 -12.34
N MET A 167 9.57 11.44 -13.43
CA MET A 167 9.04 11.58 -14.79
C MET A 167 7.88 10.62 -15.06
N VAL A 168 8.02 9.35 -14.72
CA VAL A 168 6.97 8.34 -15.00
C VAL A 168 5.73 8.59 -14.15
N CYS A 169 5.91 8.87 -12.84
CA CYS A 169 4.76 9.11 -11.96
C CYS A 169 4.04 10.42 -12.30
N THR A 170 4.74 11.53 -12.48
CA THR A 170 4.10 12.81 -12.82
C THR A 170 3.37 12.74 -14.17
N ALA A 171 4.00 12.12 -15.20
CA ALA A 171 3.33 11.91 -16.48
C ALA A 171 2.08 11.00 -16.34
N GLY A 172 2.19 9.92 -15.56
CA GLY A 172 1.07 9.03 -15.30
C GLY A 172 -0.06 9.73 -14.53
N VAL A 173 0.26 10.39 -13.42
CA VAL A 173 -0.74 11.09 -12.58
C VAL A 173 -1.39 12.26 -13.33
N ALA A 174 -0.74 12.85 -14.35
CA ALA A 174 -1.37 13.83 -15.24
C ALA A 174 -2.54 13.22 -16.04
N PHE A 175 -2.45 11.96 -16.49
CA PHE A 175 -3.60 11.25 -17.05
C PHE A 175 -4.71 11.06 -16.01
N GLY A 176 -4.34 10.78 -14.75
CA GLY A 176 -5.30 10.71 -13.64
C GLY A 176 -6.04 12.04 -13.42
N LEU A 177 -5.36 13.19 -13.52
CA LEU A 177 -6.01 14.50 -13.50
C LEU A 177 -7.01 14.64 -14.64
N PHE A 178 -6.60 14.29 -15.85
CA PHE A 178 -7.50 14.39 -16.99
C PHE A 178 -8.77 13.53 -16.81
N GLY A 179 -8.62 12.28 -16.32
CA GLY A 179 -9.76 11.44 -15.96
C GLY A 179 -10.65 12.06 -14.88
N THR A 180 -10.03 12.63 -13.84
CA THR A 180 -10.74 13.34 -12.76
C THR A 180 -11.52 14.55 -13.28
N LEU A 181 -10.94 15.34 -14.18
CA LEU A 181 -11.60 16.51 -14.77
C LEU A 181 -12.76 16.10 -15.69
N LEU A 182 -12.67 14.97 -16.41
CA LEU A 182 -13.77 14.44 -17.21
C LEU A 182 -14.96 14.02 -16.32
N ILE A 183 -14.69 13.40 -15.16
CA ILE A 183 -15.74 13.07 -14.18
C ILE A 183 -16.34 14.34 -13.59
N TYR A 184 -15.51 15.31 -13.20
CA TYR A 184 -15.99 16.60 -12.72
C TYR A 184 -16.88 17.31 -13.75
N ALA A 185 -16.48 17.34 -15.02
CA ALA A 185 -17.28 17.94 -16.08
C ALA A 185 -18.63 17.23 -16.24
N ASN A 186 -18.64 15.89 -16.25
CA ASN A 186 -19.86 15.10 -16.31
C ASN A 186 -20.78 15.36 -15.10
N ALA A 187 -20.20 15.45 -13.90
CA ALA A 187 -20.95 15.75 -12.69
C ALA A 187 -21.50 17.19 -12.69
N ALA A 188 -20.75 18.17 -13.20
CA ALA A 188 -21.16 19.57 -13.25
C ALA A 188 -22.35 19.84 -14.20
N ASP A 189 -22.55 18.98 -15.21
CA ASP A 189 -23.68 19.04 -16.12
C ASP A 189 -25.00 18.54 -15.47
N VAL A 190 -24.88 17.68 -14.43
CA VAL A 190 -26.03 17.00 -13.81
C VAL A 190 -26.37 17.57 -12.45
N ILE A 191 -25.34 17.92 -11.64
CA ILE A 191 -25.52 18.38 -10.26
C ILE A 191 -25.92 19.86 -10.24
N PRO A 192 -27.04 20.23 -9.60
CA PRO A 192 -27.54 21.63 -9.61
C PRO A 192 -26.54 22.65 -9.05
N ASN A 193 -25.73 22.26 -8.09
CA ASN A 193 -24.68 23.09 -7.49
C ASN A 193 -23.31 22.64 -8.01
N ALA A 194 -22.76 23.37 -8.99
CA ALA A 194 -21.46 23.06 -9.60
C ALA A 194 -20.31 22.99 -8.58
N HIS A 195 -20.40 23.64 -7.43
CA HIS A 195 -19.40 23.54 -6.37
C HIS A 195 -19.37 22.13 -5.75
N GLU A 196 -20.53 21.49 -5.62
CA GLU A 196 -20.67 20.15 -5.06
C GLU A 196 -20.18 19.06 -6.02
N ALA A 197 -20.15 19.34 -7.33
CA ALA A 197 -19.65 18.42 -8.36
C ALA A 197 -18.18 17.99 -8.20
N ALA A 198 -17.40 18.69 -7.38
CA ALA A 198 -16.03 18.33 -7.07
C ALA A 198 -15.88 17.34 -5.89
N PHE A 199 -16.96 17.08 -5.14
CA PHE A 199 -16.92 16.26 -3.92
C PHE A 199 -17.48 14.86 -4.16
N LEU A 200 -16.67 13.84 -3.87
CA LEU A 200 -16.99 12.44 -4.11
C LEU A 200 -18.34 12.01 -3.49
N SER A 201 -18.60 12.41 -2.25
CA SER A 201 -19.85 12.10 -1.55
C SER A 201 -21.10 12.76 -2.16
N CYS A 202 -20.92 13.88 -2.86
CA CYS A 202 -22.04 14.58 -3.53
C CYS A 202 -22.28 14.04 -4.95
N VAL A 203 -21.26 13.51 -5.59
CA VAL A 203 -21.31 13.03 -6.99
C VAL A 203 -21.98 11.68 -7.10
N LEU A 204 -21.75 10.80 -6.14
CA LEU A 204 -22.21 9.42 -6.16
C LEU A 204 -23.71 9.24 -6.39
N PRO A 205 -24.63 10.00 -5.74
CA PRO A 205 -26.08 9.87 -5.95
C PRO A 205 -26.58 10.22 -7.37
N TYR A 206 -25.72 10.83 -8.20
CA TYR A 206 -26.07 11.25 -9.57
C TYR A 206 -25.32 10.46 -10.63
N ALA A 207 -24.52 9.46 -10.24
CA ALA A 207 -23.62 8.75 -11.15
C ALA A 207 -24.39 8.00 -12.28
N ASP A 208 -25.61 7.57 -12.03
CA ASP A 208 -26.51 6.91 -12.99
C ASP A 208 -26.97 7.84 -14.14
N GLN A 209 -26.87 9.16 -13.95
CA GLN A 209 -27.26 10.20 -14.92
C GLN A 209 -26.09 10.67 -15.79
N PHE A 210 -24.89 10.16 -15.57
CA PHE A 210 -23.68 10.57 -16.28
C PHE A 210 -23.67 10.08 -17.74
N ASP A 211 -23.03 10.87 -18.63
CA ASP A 211 -22.77 10.41 -20.00
C ASP A 211 -21.86 9.17 -19.95
N PRO A 212 -22.36 8.00 -20.44
CA PRO A 212 -21.60 6.75 -20.33
C PRO A 212 -20.31 6.75 -21.17
N THR A 213 -20.28 7.50 -22.29
CA THR A 213 -19.09 7.56 -23.16
C THR A 213 -17.98 8.33 -22.48
N LEU A 214 -18.33 9.47 -21.89
CA LEU A 214 -17.39 10.30 -21.15
C LEU A 214 -16.88 9.57 -19.92
N MET A 215 -17.76 8.84 -19.21
CA MET A 215 -17.39 8.06 -18.02
C MET A 215 -16.45 6.89 -18.35
N ARG A 216 -16.67 6.17 -19.47
CA ARG A 216 -15.73 5.13 -19.92
C ARG A 216 -14.35 5.70 -20.22
N LEU A 217 -14.29 6.82 -20.92
CA LEU A 217 -13.02 7.50 -21.21
C LEU A 217 -12.33 7.95 -19.92
N ALA A 218 -13.07 8.58 -19.00
CA ALA A 218 -12.56 9.04 -17.71
C ALA A 218 -11.95 7.89 -16.91
N PHE A 219 -12.66 6.76 -16.78
CA PHE A 219 -12.17 5.62 -16.01
C PHE A 219 -10.92 4.98 -16.62
N ALA A 220 -10.80 4.94 -17.95
CA ALA A 220 -9.56 4.50 -18.59
C ALA A 220 -8.36 5.38 -18.18
N PHE A 221 -8.54 6.70 -18.15
CA PHE A 221 -7.50 7.62 -17.67
C PHE A 221 -7.24 7.52 -16.16
N ILE A 222 -8.26 7.24 -15.35
CA ILE A 222 -8.11 6.94 -13.91
C ILE A 222 -7.24 5.70 -13.71
N VAL A 223 -7.54 4.61 -14.40
CA VAL A 223 -6.77 3.35 -14.29
C VAL A 223 -5.31 3.54 -14.76
N ILE A 224 -5.07 4.23 -15.86
CA ILE A 224 -3.71 4.54 -16.33
C ILE A 224 -3.01 5.45 -15.32
N GLY A 225 -3.66 6.53 -14.89
CA GLY A 225 -3.08 7.56 -14.05
C GLY A 225 -2.72 7.07 -12.65
N PHE A 226 -3.72 6.69 -11.88
CA PHE A 226 -3.51 6.18 -10.52
C PHE A 226 -2.91 4.76 -10.52
N GLY A 227 -3.16 3.97 -11.58
CA GLY A 227 -2.48 2.70 -11.80
C GLY A 227 -0.96 2.85 -12.00
N THR A 228 -0.49 3.93 -12.63
CA THR A 228 0.94 4.28 -12.67
C THR A 228 1.49 4.43 -11.24
N LYS A 229 0.78 5.15 -10.39
CA LYS A 229 1.18 5.37 -9.01
C LYS A 229 1.08 4.09 -8.15
N ALA A 230 0.09 3.25 -8.42
CA ALA A 230 -0.05 1.93 -7.81
C ALA A 230 1.01 0.92 -8.28
N GLY A 231 1.68 1.20 -9.41
CA GLY A 231 2.69 0.31 -9.99
C GLY A 231 2.11 -0.78 -10.89
N LEU A 232 0.95 -0.55 -11.50
CA LEU A 232 0.33 -1.48 -12.45
C LEU A 232 1.03 -1.44 -13.83
N PHE A 233 1.05 -2.58 -14.51
CA PHE A 233 1.51 -2.66 -15.90
C PHE A 233 0.58 -1.83 -16.83
N PRO A 234 1.12 -1.11 -17.82
CA PRO A 234 2.53 -1.07 -18.25
C PRO A 234 3.40 -0.02 -17.56
N MET A 235 2.85 0.83 -16.73
CA MET A 235 3.52 2.01 -16.16
C MET A 235 4.32 1.72 -14.88
N HIS A 236 4.55 0.46 -14.53
CA HIS A 236 5.24 0.01 -13.30
C HIS A 236 6.76 0.22 -13.29
N THR A 237 7.36 0.65 -14.39
CA THR A 237 8.82 0.58 -14.62
C THR A 237 9.66 1.41 -13.65
N TRP A 238 9.09 2.43 -13.03
CA TRP A 238 9.73 3.25 -12.01
C TRP A 238 9.94 2.51 -10.68
N LEU A 239 9.03 1.58 -10.37
CA LEU A 239 8.89 0.98 -9.04
C LEU A 239 10.11 0.12 -8.64
N PRO A 240 10.64 -0.80 -9.47
CA PRO A 240 11.83 -1.59 -9.13
C PRO A 240 13.09 -0.73 -8.92
N ASP A 241 13.24 0.35 -9.68
CA ASP A 241 14.39 1.25 -9.56
C ASP A 241 14.28 2.10 -8.29
N ALA A 242 13.13 2.70 -8.03
CA ALA A 242 12.89 3.50 -6.83
C ALA A 242 13.09 2.68 -5.54
N HIS A 243 12.47 1.50 -5.45
CA HIS A 243 12.61 0.63 -4.27
C HIS A 243 14.03 0.12 -4.04
N SER A 244 14.77 -0.19 -5.10
CA SER A 244 16.14 -0.67 -4.96
C SER A 244 17.09 0.41 -4.44
N GLN A 245 16.84 1.69 -4.76
CA GLN A 245 17.73 2.79 -4.40
C GLN A 245 17.32 3.55 -3.13
N ALA A 246 16.02 3.57 -2.79
CA ALA A 246 15.55 4.21 -1.56
C ALA A 246 16.10 3.50 -0.29
N PRO A 247 16.24 4.21 0.85
CA PRO A 247 16.44 3.56 2.15
C PRO A 247 15.38 2.49 2.43
N SER A 248 15.74 1.39 3.08
CA SER A 248 14.84 0.26 3.28
C SER A 248 13.53 0.62 4.02
N PRO A 249 13.52 1.46 5.09
CA PRO A 249 12.27 1.89 5.71
C PRO A 249 11.39 2.74 4.77
N VAL A 250 11.99 3.52 3.87
CA VAL A 250 11.23 4.25 2.83
C VAL A 250 10.63 3.28 1.82
N SER A 251 11.40 2.27 1.38
CA SER A 251 10.89 1.22 0.48
C SER A 251 9.75 0.43 1.14
N ALA A 252 9.85 0.17 2.45
CA ALA A 252 8.81 -0.49 3.24
C ALA A 252 7.51 0.34 3.24
N LEU A 253 7.59 1.65 3.49
CA LEU A 253 6.44 2.55 3.49
C LEU A 253 5.86 2.76 2.08
N LEU A 254 6.71 2.90 1.05
CA LEU A 254 6.29 2.97 -0.35
C LEU A 254 5.48 1.73 -0.76
N SER A 255 6.03 0.54 -0.52
CA SER A 255 5.37 -0.71 -0.90
C SER A 255 4.23 -1.08 0.04
N GLY A 256 4.39 -0.86 1.34
CA GLY A 256 3.41 -1.19 2.37
C GLY A 256 2.12 -0.38 2.26
N VAL A 257 2.21 0.90 1.91
CA VAL A 257 1.08 1.83 1.98
C VAL A 257 0.83 2.62 0.71
N LEU A 258 1.84 3.29 0.14
CA LEU A 258 1.63 4.23 -0.99
C LEU A 258 0.88 3.60 -2.16
N LEU A 259 1.29 2.39 -2.59
CA LEU A 259 0.65 1.70 -3.70
C LEU A 259 -0.84 1.45 -3.42
N LYS A 260 -1.19 1.15 -2.16
CA LYS A 260 -2.56 0.90 -1.72
C LYS A 260 -3.38 2.18 -1.65
N SER A 261 -2.78 3.30 -1.23
CA SER A 261 -3.46 4.61 -1.26
C SER A 261 -3.86 4.99 -2.70
N ALA A 262 -3.05 4.66 -3.70
CA ALA A 262 -3.43 4.83 -5.10
C ALA A 262 -4.55 3.86 -5.54
N MET A 263 -4.53 2.61 -5.04
CA MET A 263 -5.62 1.65 -5.28
C MET A 263 -6.93 2.08 -4.61
N LEU A 264 -6.88 2.67 -3.42
CA LEU A 264 -8.05 3.28 -2.77
C LEU A 264 -8.73 4.31 -3.68
N VAL A 265 -7.93 5.18 -4.31
CA VAL A 265 -8.48 6.18 -5.25
C VAL A 265 -9.14 5.50 -6.44
N ILE A 266 -8.54 4.45 -7.01
CA ILE A 266 -9.18 3.66 -8.09
C ILE A 266 -10.48 3.03 -7.59
N MET A 267 -10.53 2.47 -6.37
CA MET A 267 -11.74 1.87 -5.79
C MET A 267 -12.88 2.89 -5.65
N ARG A 268 -12.58 4.13 -5.25
CA ARG A 268 -13.59 5.19 -5.15
C ARG A 268 -14.18 5.54 -6.53
N PHE A 269 -13.35 5.69 -7.55
CA PHE A 269 -13.82 5.97 -8.91
C PHE A 269 -14.49 4.74 -9.56
N TYR A 270 -14.15 3.54 -9.13
CA TYR A 270 -14.79 2.30 -9.61
C TYR A 270 -16.27 2.25 -9.26
N GLY A 271 -16.68 2.64 -8.04
CA GLY A 271 -18.07 2.71 -7.64
C GLY A 271 -18.92 3.60 -8.56
N PHE A 272 -18.48 4.85 -8.83
CA PHE A 272 -19.16 5.75 -9.76
C PHE A 272 -19.25 5.16 -11.17
N THR A 273 -18.19 4.52 -11.61
CA THR A 273 -18.14 3.95 -12.96
C THR A 273 -19.12 2.80 -13.12
N ILE A 274 -19.26 1.93 -12.12
CA ILE A 274 -20.24 0.84 -12.16
C ILE A 274 -21.66 1.38 -12.32
N GLN A 275 -22.01 2.43 -11.56
CA GLN A 275 -23.35 3.03 -11.65
C GLN A 275 -23.61 3.68 -13.01
N ALA A 276 -22.61 4.39 -13.55
CA ALA A 276 -22.76 5.12 -14.80
C ALA A 276 -22.78 4.23 -16.05
N VAL A 277 -21.99 3.14 -16.09
CA VAL A 277 -21.77 2.36 -17.32
C VAL A 277 -21.95 0.85 -17.15
N GLY A 278 -22.35 0.41 -15.96
CA GLY A 278 -22.38 -1.01 -15.59
C GLY A 278 -21.01 -1.58 -15.24
N ALA A 279 -21.02 -2.78 -14.67
CA ALA A 279 -19.80 -3.41 -14.11
C ALA A 279 -18.83 -3.95 -15.17
N GLU A 280 -19.32 -4.38 -16.33
CA GLU A 280 -18.53 -5.11 -17.33
C GLU A 280 -17.28 -4.34 -17.80
N TYR A 281 -17.44 -3.06 -18.10
CA TYR A 281 -16.36 -2.24 -18.65
C TYR A 281 -15.22 -1.99 -17.63
N PRO A 282 -15.47 -1.48 -16.41
CA PRO A 282 -14.40 -1.26 -15.44
C PRO A 282 -13.76 -2.57 -14.97
N GLN A 283 -14.53 -3.64 -14.84
CA GLN A 283 -14.03 -4.98 -14.53
C GLN A 283 -13.08 -5.49 -15.60
N LEU A 284 -13.45 -5.40 -16.89
CA LEU A 284 -12.59 -5.83 -18.00
C LEU A 284 -11.24 -5.11 -18.01
N LEU A 285 -11.23 -3.79 -17.82
CA LEU A 285 -9.98 -3.02 -17.77
C LEU A 285 -9.07 -3.48 -16.62
N LEU A 286 -9.64 -3.65 -15.43
CA LEU A 286 -8.89 -4.08 -14.25
C LEU A 286 -8.42 -5.54 -14.34
N LEU A 287 -9.21 -6.43 -14.95
CA LEU A 287 -8.81 -7.80 -15.26
C LEU A 287 -7.57 -7.83 -16.18
N ILE A 288 -7.61 -7.05 -17.27
CA ILE A 288 -6.49 -6.99 -18.22
C ILE A 288 -5.24 -6.47 -17.54
N VAL A 289 -5.33 -5.32 -16.89
CA VAL A 289 -4.17 -4.67 -16.25
C VAL A 289 -3.64 -5.51 -15.10
N GLY A 290 -4.52 -6.08 -14.26
CA GLY A 290 -4.17 -6.95 -13.14
C GLY A 290 -3.45 -8.22 -13.61
N THR A 291 -4.04 -8.93 -14.58
CA THR A 291 -3.44 -10.17 -15.12
C THR A 291 -2.06 -9.90 -15.74
N LEU A 292 -1.93 -8.86 -16.56
CA LEU A 292 -0.66 -8.49 -17.17
C LEU A 292 0.38 -8.09 -16.12
N SER A 293 -0.04 -7.39 -15.05
CA SER A 293 0.85 -7.03 -13.93
C SER A 293 1.40 -8.28 -13.24
N ILE A 294 0.56 -9.27 -12.95
CA ILE A 294 0.97 -10.54 -12.34
C ILE A 294 1.99 -11.26 -13.23
N LEU A 295 1.67 -11.46 -14.50
CA LEU A 295 2.51 -12.23 -15.42
C LEU A 295 3.87 -11.58 -15.67
N VAL A 296 3.87 -10.27 -15.98
CA VAL A 296 5.11 -9.52 -16.25
C VAL A 296 5.98 -9.44 -15.00
N ALA A 297 5.39 -9.20 -13.84
CA ALA A 297 6.13 -9.12 -12.59
C ALA A 297 6.72 -10.48 -12.19
N ALA A 298 5.97 -11.56 -12.26
CA ALA A 298 6.44 -12.91 -11.93
C ALA A 298 7.65 -13.32 -12.80
N LEU A 299 7.56 -13.11 -14.11
CA LEU A 299 8.67 -13.39 -15.04
C LEU A 299 9.89 -12.49 -14.77
N SER A 300 9.66 -11.21 -14.45
CA SER A 300 10.71 -10.25 -14.14
C SER A 300 11.43 -10.58 -12.84
N MET A 301 10.71 -10.98 -11.79
CA MET A 301 11.28 -11.40 -10.50
C MET A 301 12.33 -12.50 -10.65
N PHE A 302 12.08 -13.45 -11.53
CA PHE A 302 12.94 -14.62 -11.70
C PHE A 302 14.35 -14.26 -12.19
N ARG A 303 14.47 -13.14 -12.93
CA ARG A 303 15.74 -12.65 -13.51
C ARG A 303 16.48 -11.64 -12.64
N GLN A 304 15.87 -11.13 -11.56
CA GLN A 304 16.53 -10.12 -10.73
C GLN A 304 17.60 -10.72 -9.83
N ASP A 305 18.78 -10.11 -9.78
CA ASP A 305 19.85 -10.43 -8.83
C ASP A 305 19.89 -9.47 -7.62
N ASP A 306 19.23 -8.33 -7.68
CA ASP A 306 19.10 -7.41 -6.55
C ASP A 306 17.91 -7.80 -5.67
N LEU A 307 18.15 -8.00 -4.37
CA LEU A 307 17.15 -8.42 -3.38
C LEU A 307 15.96 -7.46 -3.32
N LYS A 308 16.22 -6.14 -3.23
CA LYS A 308 15.16 -5.14 -3.14
C LYS A 308 14.38 -4.99 -4.45
N ARG A 309 15.04 -5.10 -5.61
CA ARG A 309 14.35 -5.14 -6.90
C ARG A 309 13.44 -6.35 -7.04
N ARG A 310 13.86 -7.50 -6.53
CA ARG A 310 13.03 -8.72 -6.55
C ARG A 310 11.78 -8.52 -5.70
N PHE A 311 11.90 -7.97 -4.49
CA PHE A 311 10.75 -7.59 -3.67
C PHE A 311 9.90 -6.50 -4.31
N ALA A 312 10.48 -5.58 -5.06
CA ALA A 312 9.74 -4.56 -5.79
C ALA A 312 8.85 -5.14 -6.89
N TYR A 313 9.36 -6.07 -7.70
CA TYR A 313 8.54 -6.78 -8.69
C TYR A 313 7.44 -7.62 -8.02
N SER A 314 7.72 -8.25 -6.88
CA SER A 314 6.66 -8.90 -6.10
C SER A 314 5.60 -7.90 -5.59
N SER A 315 5.92 -6.59 -5.46
CA SER A 315 4.89 -5.58 -5.18
C SER A 315 4.02 -5.30 -6.40
N VAL A 316 4.61 -5.24 -7.60
CA VAL A 316 3.85 -5.10 -8.87
C VAL A 316 2.90 -6.29 -9.05
N GLU A 317 3.38 -7.49 -8.80
CA GLU A 317 2.58 -8.73 -8.86
C GLU A 317 1.38 -8.66 -7.92
N ASN A 318 1.59 -8.35 -6.64
CA ASN A 318 0.53 -8.31 -5.63
C ASN A 318 -0.46 -7.15 -5.85
N VAL A 319 -0.02 -5.98 -6.33
CA VAL A 319 -0.95 -4.92 -6.75
C VAL A 319 -1.76 -5.38 -7.98
N GLY A 320 -1.16 -6.19 -8.85
CA GLY A 320 -1.84 -6.89 -9.91
C GLY A 320 -2.97 -7.80 -9.40
N VAL A 321 -2.73 -8.53 -8.28
CA VAL A 321 -3.78 -9.33 -7.61
C VAL A 321 -4.92 -8.45 -7.10
N ILE A 322 -4.63 -7.29 -6.48
CA ILE A 322 -5.66 -6.34 -6.04
C ILE A 322 -6.50 -5.87 -7.24
N ALA A 323 -5.85 -5.45 -8.33
CA ALA A 323 -6.56 -5.02 -9.54
C ALA A 323 -7.38 -6.15 -10.16
N LEU A 324 -6.85 -7.38 -10.16
CA LEU A 324 -7.56 -8.58 -10.61
C LEU A 324 -8.82 -8.84 -9.78
N CYS A 325 -8.73 -8.72 -8.45
CA CYS A 325 -9.87 -8.90 -7.55
C CYS A 325 -10.98 -7.88 -7.83
N LEU A 326 -10.61 -6.60 -8.03
CA LEU A 326 -11.56 -5.56 -8.44
C LEU A 326 -12.16 -5.86 -9.83
N GLY A 327 -11.37 -6.44 -10.73
CA GLY A 327 -11.80 -6.84 -12.07
C GLY A 327 -12.70 -8.07 -12.07
N ILE A 328 -12.53 -9.03 -11.16
CA ILE A 328 -13.49 -10.11 -10.92
C ILE A 328 -14.80 -9.51 -10.40
N GLY A 329 -14.68 -8.51 -9.53
CA GLY A 329 -15.83 -7.80 -8.97
C GLY A 329 -16.66 -8.64 -8.01
N GLY A 330 -17.90 -8.17 -7.77
CA GLY A 330 -18.80 -8.75 -6.81
C GLY A 330 -18.31 -8.68 -5.36
N PRO A 331 -19.13 -9.07 -4.39
CA PRO A 331 -18.80 -8.94 -2.97
C PRO A 331 -17.49 -9.64 -2.57
N LEU A 332 -17.27 -10.87 -3.02
CA LEU A 332 -16.04 -11.62 -2.71
C LEU A 332 -14.78 -11.02 -3.35
N GLY A 333 -14.86 -10.54 -4.59
CA GLY A 333 -13.72 -9.94 -5.27
C GLY A 333 -13.28 -8.64 -4.59
N ILE A 334 -14.22 -7.78 -4.22
CA ILE A 334 -13.93 -6.53 -3.51
C ILE A 334 -13.37 -6.80 -2.11
N ALA A 335 -13.99 -7.70 -1.35
CA ALA A 335 -13.50 -8.08 -0.02
C ALA A 335 -12.09 -8.69 -0.08
N ALA A 336 -11.81 -9.56 -1.07
CA ALA A 336 -10.49 -10.11 -1.31
C ALA A 336 -9.45 -9.02 -1.62
N ALA A 337 -9.82 -8.01 -2.44
CA ALA A 337 -8.95 -6.86 -2.75
C ALA A 337 -8.58 -6.06 -1.50
N LEU A 338 -9.57 -5.76 -0.64
CA LEU A 338 -9.38 -5.00 0.60
C LEU A 338 -8.50 -5.76 1.61
N LEU A 339 -8.79 -7.03 1.85
CA LEU A 339 -7.97 -7.88 2.70
C LEU A 339 -6.53 -8.00 2.16
N HIS A 340 -6.39 -8.15 0.84
CA HIS A 340 -5.07 -8.23 0.22
C HIS A 340 -4.28 -6.93 0.38
N CYS A 341 -4.93 -5.76 0.33
CA CYS A 341 -4.29 -4.47 0.63
C CYS A 341 -3.66 -4.47 2.03
N VAL A 342 -4.40 -4.96 3.03
CA VAL A 342 -3.94 -4.97 4.43
C VAL A 342 -2.82 -5.99 4.64
N PHE A 343 -3.04 -7.25 4.28
CA PHE A 343 -2.09 -8.34 4.53
C PHE A 343 -0.78 -8.16 3.76
N HIS A 344 -0.87 -7.78 2.49
CA HIS A 344 0.29 -7.44 1.68
C HIS A 344 1.03 -6.21 2.23
N GLY A 345 0.32 -5.21 2.78
CA GLY A 345 0.91 -4.03 3.41
C GLY A 345 1.89 -4.41 4.52
N PHE A 346 1.45 -5.20 5.49
CA PHE A 346 2.28 -5.67 6.60
C PHE A 346 3.41 -6.59 6.15
N THR A 347 3.10 -7.55 5.26
CA THR A 347 4.09 -8.53 4.79
C THR A 347 5.22 -7.86 3.99
N LYS A 348 4.89 -6.88 3.14
CA LYS A 348 5.89 -6.10 2.40
C LYS A 348 6.74 -5.22 3.27
N THR A 349 6.13 -4.62 4.28
CA THR A 349 6.87 -3.82 5.26
C THR A 349 7.93 -4.67 5.94
N LEU A 350 7.58 -5.86 6.41
CA LEU A 350 8.55 -6.82 6.97
C LEU A 350 9.65 -7.17 5.95
N ALA A 351 9.28 -7.53 4.72
CA ALA A 351 10.25 -7.95 3.70
C ALA A 351 11.29 -6.85 3.37
N PHE A 352 10.85 -5.58 3.27
CA PHE A 352 11.77 -4.48 3.00
C PHE A 352 12.62 -4.10 4.23
N CYS A 353 12.08 -4.15 5.45
CA CYS A 353 12.87 -3.94 6.68
C CYS A 353 13.97 -5.01 6.79
N VAL A 354 13.62 -6.28 6.68
CA VAL A 354 14.57 -7.41 6.66
C VAL A 354 15.62 -7.26 5.55
N SER A 355 15.22 -6.78 4.36
CA SER A 355 16.19 -6.52 3.29
C SER A 355 17.22 -5.45 3.66
N GLY A 356 16.83 -4.50 4.52
CA GLY A 356 17.73 -3.49 5.09
C GLY A 356 18.76 -4.11 6.04
N ASN A 357 18.31 -4.97 6.95
CA ASN A 357 19.21 -5.69 7.86
C ASN A 357 20.23 -6.54 7.09
N ILE A 358 19.76 -7.29 6.08
CA ILE A 358 20.62 -8.09 5.22
C ILE A 358 21.62 -7.20 4.47
N GLN A 359 21.18 -6.04 3.95
CA GLN A 359 22.06 -5.11 3.25
C GLN A 359 23.16 -4.56 4.17
N HIS A 360 22.87 -4.20 5.41
CA HIS A 360 23.87 -3.75 6.39
C HIS A 360 24.81 -4.89 6.76
N ALA A 361 24.29 -6.11 7.00
CA ALA A 361 25.12 -7.24 7.37
C ALA A 361 26.11 -7.66 6.27
N PHE A 362 25.71 -7.63 5.00
CA PHE A 362 26.51 -8.09 3.86
C PHE A 362 27.17 -6.97 3.05
N GLY A 363 26.84 -5.70 3.31
CA GLY A 363 27.34 -4.55 2.53
C GLY A 363 26.88 -4.55 1.06
N THR A 364 25.91 -5.39 0.68
CA THR A 364 25.46 -5.55 -0.70
C THR A 364 23.99 -5.99 -0.78
N ARG A 365 23.36 -5.74 -1.96
CA ARG A 365 22.02 -6.21 -2.29
C ARG A 365 22.02 -7.35 -3.31
N SER A 366 23.20 -7.73 -3.86
CA SER A 366 23.32 -8.78 -4.88
C SER A 366 23.09 -10.15 -4.24
N LEU A 367 22.04 -10.86 -4.70
CA LEU A 367 21.69 -12.21 -4.26
C LEU A 367 22.78 -13.24 -4.58
N ALA A 368 23.65 -12.98 -5.56
CA ALA A 368 24.81 -13.82 -5.85
C ALA A 368 25.86 -13.77 -4.73
N LYS A 369 25.92 -12.66 -3.97
CA LYS A 369 26.89 -12.44 -2.89
C LYS A 369 26.29 -12.64 -1.49
N ILE A 370 24.96 -12.67 -1.36
CA ILE A 370 24.26 -12.89 -0.10
C ILE A 370 24.02 -14.38 0.05
N GLN A 371 24.74 -15.03 0.97
CA GLN A 371 24.60 -16.45 1.28
C GLN A 371 24.80 -16.69 2.78
N GLY A 372 24.06 -17.63 3.36
CA GLY A 372 24.20 -18.00 4.77
C GLY A 372 23.74 -16.92 5.74
N VAL A 373 22.64 -16.21 5.43
CA VAL A 373 22.09 -15.22 6.37
C VAL A 373 21.81 -15.84 7.73
N VAL A 374 21.41 -17.12 7.80
CA VAL A 374 21.19 -17.88 9.04
C VAL A 374 22.45 -17.99 9.91
N GLU A 375 23.64 -18.01 9.31
CA GLU A 375 24.91 -18.09 10.05
C GLU A 375 25.38 -16.71 10.52
N VAL A 376 25.14 -15.66 9.72
CA VAL A 376 25.57 -14.28 9.97
C VAL A 376 24.61 -13.53 10.88
N ALA A 377 23.30 -13.60 10.61
CA ALA A 377 22.23 -12.85 11.27
C ALA A 377 21.00 -13.75 11.50
N PRO A 378 21.01 -14.64 12.51
CA PRO A 378 20.00 -15.68 12.70
C PRO A 378 18.60 -15.15 12.98
N ALA A 379 18.43 -14.06 13.73
CA ALA A 379 17.12 -13.44 13.98
C ALA A 379 16.57 -12.81 12.69
N THR A 380 17.40 -12.07 11.97
CA THR A 380 17.07 -11.53 10.64
C THR A 380 16.71 -12.65 9.65
N ALA A 381 17.41 -13.80 9.68
CA ALA A 381 17.11 -14.96 8.84
C ALA A 381 15.73 -15.55 9.14
N ALA A 382 15.37 -15.70 10.41
CA ALA A 382 14.05 -16.18 10.81
C ALA A 382 12.94 -15.24 10.31
N LEU A 383 13.12 -13.93 10.50
CA LEU A 383 12.18 -12.91 10.01
C LEU A 383 12.10 -12.88 8.47
N ALA A 384 13.24 -13.12 7.78
CA ALA A 384 13.27 -13.26 6.33
C ALA A 384 12.42 -14.44 5.84
N ILE A 385 12.52 -15.60 6.50
CA ILE A 385 11.70 -16.78 6.18
C ILE A 385 10.23 -16.50 6.40
N LEU A 386 9.86 -15.86 7.53
CA LEU A 386 8.45 -15.49 7.78
C LEU A 386 7.92 -14.53 6.71
N ALA A 387 8.71 -13.52 6.30
CA ALA A 387 8.35 -12.62 5.23
C ALA A 387 8.17 -13.34 3.88
N LEU A 388 9.08 -14.27 3.54
CA LEU A 388 9.02 -15.03 2.28
C LEU A 388 7.85 -16.00 2.25
N LEU A 389 7.56 -16.69 3.36
CA LEU A 389 6.38 -17.54 3.48
C LEU A 389 5.08 -16.73 3.41
N GLY A 390 5.04 -15.57 4.07
CA GLY A 390 3.91 -14.65 3.97
C GLY A 390 3.69 -14.16 2.54
N LEU A 391 4.75 -13.72 1.84
CA LEU A 391 4.67 -13.28 0.44
C LEU A 391 4.34 -14.42 -0.54
N GLY A 392 4.65 -15.65 -0.20
CA GLY A 392 4.28 -16.84 -0.97
C GLY A 392 2.87 -17.34 -0.65
N ALA A 393 2.10 -16.59 0.13
CA ALA A 393 0.74 -16.93 0.56
C ALA A 393 0.62 -18.36 1.15
N PHE A 394 1.60 -18.76 1.98
CA PHE A 394 1.50 -20.03 2.70
C PHE A 394 0.58 -19.91 3.91
N PRO A 395 -0.21 -20.95 4.25
CA PRO A 395 -0.87 -21.00 5.55
C PRO A 395 0.19 -21.02 6.67
N PRO A 396 -0.03 -20.38 7.82
CA PRO A 396 -1.21 -19.68 8.27
C PRO A 396 -1.16 -18.15 8.12
N PHE A 397 -0.48 -17.62 7.12
CA PHE A 397 -0.34 -16.17 6.93
C PHE A 397 -1.60 -15.54 6.32
N GLY A 398 -1.87 -14.26 6.65
CA GLY A 398 -3.06 -13.54 6.17
C GLY A 398 -3.16 -13.46 4.65
N MET A 399 -2.05 -13.35 3.93
CA MET A 399 -2.06 -13.33 2.46
C MET A 399 -2.65 -14.61 1.85
N PHE A 400 -2.51 -15.78 2.52
CA PHE A 400 -3.19 -16.99 2.09
C PHE A 400 -4.70 -16.80 2.01
N ILE A 401 -5.29 -16.16 3.01
CA ILE A 401 -6.75 -15.92 3.05
C ILE A 401 -7.19 -15.07 1.85
N SER A 402 -6.51 -13.95 1.60
CA SER A 402 -6.89 -13.04 0.50
C SER A 402 -6.67 -13.65 -0.88
N GLU A 403 -5.60 -14.42 -1.10
CA GLU A 403 -5.39 -15.13 -2.37
C GLU A 403 -6.38 -16.28 -2.53
N PHE A 404 -6.66 -17.04 -1.48
CA PHE A 404 -7.67 -18.08 -1.51
C PHE A 404 -9.05 -17.52 -1.89
N LEU A 405 -9.45 -16.39 -1.28
CA LEU A 405 -10.70 -15.69 -1.65
C LEU A 405 -10.68 -15.20 -3.10
N THR A 406 -9.54 -14.74 -3.61
CA THR A 406 -9.36 -14.38 -5.01
C THR A 406 -9.66 -15.56 -5.94
N PHE A 407 -9.14 -16.75 -5.62
CA PHE A 407 -9.43 -17.96 -6.39
C PHE A 407 -10.90 -18.37 -6.28
N VAL A 408 -11.49 -18.31 -5.10
CA VAL A 408 -12.92 -18.60 -4.90
C VAL A 408 -13.78 -17.64 -5.72
N ALA A 409 -13.51 -16.33 -5.66
CA ALA A 409 -14.20 -15.33 -6.45
C ALA A 409 -14.02 -15.57 -7.97
N GLY A 410 -12.80 -15.91 -8.39
CA GLY A 410 -12.49 -16.20 -9.79
C GLY A 410 -13.22 -17.44 -10.35
N VAL A 411 -13.34 -18.50 -9.53
CA VAL A 411 -14.06 -19.74 -9.91
C VAL A 411 -15.57 -19.51 -9.96
N THR A 412 -16.12 -18.68 -9.07
CA THR A 412 -17.55 -18.43 -8.97
C THR A 412 -18.08 -17.40 -9.96
N ALA A 413 -17.30 -16.37 -10.28
CA ALA A 413 -17.75 -15.24 -11.10
C ALA A 413 -16.90 -15.00 -12.37
N GLY A 414 -15.69 -15.57 -12.45
CA GLY A 414 -14.76 -15.34 -13.55
C GLY A 414 -14.66 -16.52 -14.55
N PRO A 415 -14.01 -16.31 -15.68
CA PRO A 415 -13.73 -17.40 -16.61
C PRO A 415 -12.61 -18.31 -16.09
N MET A 416 -12.82 -19.61 -16.10
CA MET A 416 -11.88 -20.60 -15.55
C MET A 416 -10.45 -20.49 -16.11
N TRP A 417 -10.30 -20.13 -17.39
CA TRP A 417 -8.95 -19.96 -17.98
C TRP A 417 -8.14 -18.86 -17.28
N LEU A 418 -8.82 -17.80 -16.81
CA LEU A 418 -8.16 -16.71 -16.07
C LEU A 418 -7.59 -17.20 -14.76
N VAL A 419 -8.35 -18.00 -14.01
CA VAL A 419 -7.92 -18.63 -12.77
C VAL A 419 -6.65 -19.46 -12.97
N VAL A 420 -6.61 -20.25 -14.07
CA VAL A 420 -5.43 -21.07 -14.42
C VAL A 420 -4.22 -20.17 -14.75
N VAL A 421 -4.41 -19.13 -15.55
CA VAL A 421 -3.32 -18.20 -15.93
C VAL A 421 -2.74 -17.49 -14.71
N VAL A 422 -3.61 -17.03 -13.80
CA VAL A 422 -3.19 -16.37 -12.56
C VAL A 422 -2.45 -17.36 -11.65
N ALA A 423 -2.97 -18.57 -11.46
CA ALA A 423 -2.30 -19.61 -10.67
C ALA A 423 -0.88 -19.93 -11.19
N LEU A 424 -0.71 -20.01 -12.51
CA LEU A 424 0.61 -20.20 -13.12
C LEU A 424 1.54 -18.99 -12.85
N GLY A 425 1.04 -17.76 -12.96
CA GLY A 425 1.80 -16.55 -12.66
C GLY A 425 2.28 -16.53 -11.20
N LEU A 426 1.38 -16.79 -10.25
CA LEU A 426 1.71 -16.86 -8.81
C LEU A 426 2.71 -18.00 -8.50
N THR A 427 2.58 -19.16 -9.16
CA THR A 427 3.54 -20.27 -9.01
C THR A 427 4.96 -19.86 -9.42
N VAL A 428 5.09 -19.10 -10.51
CA VAL A 428 6.39 -18.55 -10.95
C VAL A 428 6.91 -17.54 -9.93
N ALA A 429 6.06 -16.66 -9.38
CA ALA A 429 6.44 -15.69 -8.35
C ALA A 429 6.93 -16.38 -7.07
N ILE A 430 6.18 -17.37 -6.56
CA ILE A 430 6.56 -18.18 -5.39
C ILE A 430 7.92 -18.87 -5.63
N SER A 431 8.14 -19.43 -6.83
CA SER A 431 9.41 -20.05 -7.17
C SER A 431 10.59 -19.07 -7.13
N ALA A 432 10.36 -17.79 -7.54
CA ALA A 432 11.38 -16.76 -7.46
C ALA A 432 11.68 -16.36 -6.00
N LEU A 433 10.67 -16.31 -5.12
CA LEU A 433 10.84 -16.06 -3.68
C LEU A 433 11.53 -17.23 -2.97
N ALA A 434 11.15 -18.47 -3.26
CA ALA A 434 11.78 -19.67 -2.71
C ALA A 434 13.28 -19.74 -3.00
N ARG A 435 13.73 -19.24 -4.17
CA ARG A 435 15.16 -19.14 -4.47
C ARG A 435 15.91 -18.21 -3.53
N ILE A 436 15.29 -17.17 -2.96
CA ILE A 436 15.92 -16.32 -1.94
C ILE A 436 16.15 -17.15 -0.67
N ALA A 437 15.10 -17.87 -0.20
CA ALA A 437 15.22 -18.72 0.99
C ALA A 437 16.35 -19.75 0.83
N LEU A 438 16.31 -20.53 -0.26
CA LEU A 438 17.22 -21.66 -0.48
C LEU A 438 18.68 -21.23 -0.73
N LYS A 439 18.90 -20.13 -1.47
CA LYS A 439 20.25 -19.73 -1.87
C LYS A 439 20.87 -18.69 -0.94
N SER A 440 20.07 -17.74 -0.46
CA SER A 440 20.61 -16.63 0.32
C SER A 440 20.46 -16.86 1.82
N VAL A 441 19.27 -17.30 2.28
CA VAL A 441 19.06 -17.47 3.71
C VAL A 441 19.76 -18.72 4.24
N PHE A 442 19.60 -19.88 3.60
CA PHE A 442 20.13 -21.17 4.06
C PHE A 442 21.51 -21.56 3.49
N GLY A 443 22.09 -20.77 2.58
CA GLY A 443 23.44 -21.03 2.08
C GLY A 443 24.51 -20.92 3.18
N HIS A 444 25.78 -21.16 2.83
CA HIS A 444 26.91 -20.96 3.74
C HIS A 444 27.44 -19.54 3.63
N ALA A 445 27.76 -18.93 4.78
CA ALA A 445 28.34 -17.61 4.84
C ALA A 445 29.70 -17.55 4.11
N PRO A 446 30.04 -16.43 3.45
CA PRO A 446 31.36 -16.22 2.88
C PRO A 446 32.46 -16.37 3.93
N GLN A 447 33.61 -16.95 3.54
CA GLN A 447 34.74 -17.19 4.43
C GLN A 447 35.20 -15.86 5.09
N GLY A 448 35.39 -15.89 6.41
CA GLY A 448 35.83 -14.72 7.18
C GLY A 448 34.71 -13.77 7.62
N MET A 449 33.47 -14.03 7.26
CA MET A 449 32.34 -13.22 7.70
C MET A 449 31.90 -13.63 9.10
N GLY A 450 31.98 -12.70 10.05
CA GLY A 450 31.53 -12.91 11.44
C GLY A 450 30.01 -12.73 11.60
N LYS A 451 29.49 -13.01 12.79
CA LYS A 451 28.10 -12.72 13.14
C LYS A 451 27.87 -11.21 13.15
N HIS A 452 26.83 -10.76 12.47
CA HIS A 452 26.43 -9.36 12.39
C HIS A 452 24.90 -9.27 12.40
N GLU A 453 24.31 -9.30 13.60
CA GLU A 453 22.87 -9.17 13.76
C GLU A 453 22.45 -7.70 13.85
N ALA A 454 21.25 -7.39 13.37
CA ALA A 454 20.67 -6.07 13.47
C ALA A 454 20.42 -5.65 14.95
N PRO A 455 20.54 -4.36 15.28
CA PRO A 455 20.23 -3.86 16.62
C PRO A 455 18.79 -4.19 17.03
N ALA A 456 18.55 -4.43 18.32
CA ALA A 456 17.23 -4.79 18.85
C ALA A 456 16.13 -3.79 18.43
N LEU A 457 16.44 -2.51 18.33
CA LEU A 457 15.49 -1.47 17.91
C LEU A 457 15.08 -1.58 16.43
N MET A 458 15.84 -2.31 15.57
CA MET A 458 15.42 -2.69 14.23
C MET A 458 14.59 -3.98 14.24
N LEU A 459 14.96 -4.95 15.10
CA LEU A 459 14.25 -6.23 15.18
C LEU A 459 12.85 -6.11 15.80
N ILE A 460 12.64 -5.20 16.76
CA ILE A 460 11.35 -5.03 17.44
C ILE A 460 10.19 -4.76 16.45
N PRO A 461 10.24 -3.75 15.56
CA PRO A 461 9.16 -3.52 14.59
C PRO A 461 8.99 -4.69 13.61
N GLU A 462 10.06 -5.40 13.26
CA GLU A 462 9.99 -6.58 12.41
C GLU A 462 9.31 -7.76 13.10
N ILE A 463 9.59 -7.99 14.39
CA ILE A 463 8.91 -9.01 15.21
C ILE A 463 7.43 -8.69 15.34
N ILE A 464 7.08 -7.42 15.57
CA ILE A 464 5.67 -6.99 15.63
C ILE A 464 4.98 -7.28 14.30
N LEU A 465 5.61 -6.92 13.17
CA LEU A 465 5.08 -7.22 11.83
C LEU A 465 4.91 -8.73 11.60
N ALA A 466 5.91 -9.53 11.99
CA ALA A 466 5.86 -10.99 11.86
C ALA A 466 4.71 -11.60 12.68
N VAL A 467 4.51 -11.11 13.90
CA VAL A 467 3.37 -11.51 14.74
C VAL A 467 2.03 -11.11 14.10
N MET A 468 1.94 -9.89 13.58
CA MET A 468 0.70 -9.39 12.95
C MET A 468 0.33 -10.21 11.71
N ILE A 469 1.27 -10.52 10.81
CA ILE A 469 0.98 -11.28 9.59
C ILE A 469 0.57 -12.73 9.90
N LEU A 470 1.07 -13.30 11.00
CA LEU A 470 0.63 -14.62 11.50
C LEU A 470 -0.73 -14.52 12.18
N TRP A 471 -0.90 -13.57 13.07
CA TRP A 471 -2.16 -13.39 13.81
C TRP A 471 -3.34 -13.16 12.87
N PHE A 472 -3.19 -12.26 11.90
CA PHE A 472 -4.25 -11.96 10.93
C PHE A 472 -4.63 -13.17 10.06
N GLY A 473 -3.70 -14.11 9.85
CA GLY A 473 -3.99 -15.34 9.12
C GLY A 473 -4.65 -16.44 9.97
N ILE A 474 -4.44 -16.41 11.29
CA ILE A 474 -5.05 -17.39 12.22
C ILE A 474 -6.41 -16.90 12.72
N ALA A 475 -6.49 -15.61 13.07
CA ALA A 475 -7.67 -14.97 13.62
C ALA A 475 -7.73 -13.52 13.13
N THR A 476 -8.37 -13.28 12.00
CA THR A 476 -8.56 -11.92 11.48
C THR A 476 -9.37 -11.11 12.49
N PRO A 477 -8.90 -9.93 12.94
CA PRO A 477 -9.59 -9.14 13.95
C PRO A 477 -10.99 -8.74 13.49
N LEU A 478 -12.00 -8.87 14.35
CA LEU A 478 -13.40 -8.53 14.07
C LEU A 478 -13.57 -7.10 13.50
N PRO A 479 -12.94 -6.05 14.05
CA PRO A 479 -13.06 -4.71 13.49
C PRO A 479 -12.57 -4.61 12.03
N LEU A 480 -11.58 -5.42 11.64
CA LEU A 480 -11.14 -5.49 10.25
C LEU A 480 -12.17 -6.22 9.38
N VAL A 481 -12.77 -7.29 9.87
CA VAL A 481 -13.82 -8.03 9.15
C VAL A 481 -15.02 -7.11 8.88
N HIS A 482 -15.56 -6.45 9.91
CA HIS A 482 -16.66 -5.49 9.78
C HIS A 482 -16.29 -4.31 8.88
N GLY A 483 -15.07 -3.77 9.02
CA GLY A 483 -14.59 -2.69 8.17
C GLY A 483 -14.51 -3.10 6.70
N VAL A 484 -14.05 -4.31 6.39
CA VAL A 484 -14.01 -4.85 5.02
C VAL A 484 -15.41 -5.07 4.47
N GLU A 485 -16.34 -5.56 5.28
CA GLU A 485 -17.74 -5.77 4.90
C GLU A 485 -18.40 -4.43 4.53
N THR A 486 -18.34 -3.44 5.43
CA THR A 486 -18.89 -2.10 5.19
C THR A 486 -18.21 -1.42 3.99
N ALA A 487 -16.87 -1.52 3.89
CA ALA A 487 -16.11 -0.97 2.76
C ALA A 487 -16.47 -1.64 1.43
N THR A 488 -16.77 -2.94 1.44
CA THR A 488 -17.26 -3.67 0.25
C THR A 488 -18.60 -3.10 -0.21
N GLY A 489 -19.51 -2.84 0.74
CA GLY A 489 -20.78 -2.17 0.46
C GLY A 489 -20.58 -0.78 -0.15
N ILE A 490 -19.65 0.02 0.40
CA ILE A 490 -19.33 1.35 -0.15
C ILE A 490 -18.81 1.27 -1.60
N VAL A 491 -17.93 0.31 -1.90
CA VAL A 491 -17.36 0.17 -3.27
C VAL A 491 -18.39 -0.32 -4.28
N LEU A 492 -19.34 -1.17 -3.86
CA LEU A 492 -20.38 -1.73 -4.73
C LEU A 492 -21.69 -0.97 -4.68
N GLU A 493 -21.83 0.01 -3.78
CA GLU A 493 -23.09 0.70 -3.49
C GLU A 493 -24.23 -0.28 -3.13
N GLN A 494 -23.90 -1.25 -2.28
CA GLN A 494 -24.82 -2.29 -1.83
C GLN A 494 -24.92 -2.29 -0.31
N SER A 495 -26.12 -2.62 0.21
CA SER A 495 -26.32 -2.84 1.64
C SER A 495 -25.66 -4.15 2.10
N THR A 496 -25.40 -4.29 3.39
CA THR A 496 -24.89 -5.52 3.99
C THR A 496 -25.82 -6.71 3.70
N GLU A 497 -27.14 -6.50 3.71
CA GLU A 497 -28.12 -7.54 3.39
C GLU A 497 -27.98 -8.05 1.94
N GLU A 498 -27.76 -7.13 0.98
CA GLU A 498 -27.52 -7.47 -0.41
C GLU A 498 -26.20 -8.23 -0.60
N LEU A 499 -25.14 -7.86 0.13
CA LEU A 499 -23.88 -8.62 0.14
C LEU A 499 -24.09 -10.05 0.63
N HIS A 500 -24.84 -10.22 1.73
CA HIS A 500 -25.16 -11.53 2.32
C HIS A 500 -26.16 -12.34 1.49
N ALA A 501 -26.85 -11.74 0.51
CA ALA A 501 -27.62 -12.50 -0.48
C ALA A 501 -26.74 -13.39 -1.36
N THR A 502 -25.44 -13.07 -1.49
CA THR A 502 -24.47 -13.92 -2.19
C THR A 502 -24.06 -15.10 -1.31
N PRO A 503 -24.40 -16.37 -1.66
CA PRO A 503 -24.18 -17.52 -0.79
C PRO A 503 -22.73 -17.70 -0.33
N MET A 504 -21.77 -17.50 -1.23
CA MET A 504 -20.35 -17.65 -0.92
C MET A 504 -19.83 -16.51 -0.03
N TYR A 505 -20.33 -15.29 -0.19
CA TYR A 505 -19.98 -14.16 0.67
C TYR A 505 -20.47 -14.43 2.10
N ARG A 506 -21.74 -14.85 2.23
CA ARG A 506 -22.34 -15.24 3.52
C ARG A 506 -21.61 -16.41 4.19
N ALA A 507 -21.12 -17.39 3.43
CA ALA A 507 -20.34 -18.49 3.97
C ALA A 507 -18.99 -18.05 4.58
N VAL A 508 -18.41 -16.94 4.09
CA VAL A 508 -17.13 -16.40 4.57
C VAL A 508 -17.34 -15.39 5.70
N PHE A 509 -18.33 -14.51 5.60
CA PHE A 509 -18.51 -13.35 6.49
C PHE A 509 -19.76 -13.46 7.40
N GLY A 510 -20.68 -14.39 7.16
CA GLY A 510 -22.01 -14.43 7.77
C GLY A 510 -22.17 -15.21 9.09
N THR A 511 -21.10 -15.66 9.74
CA THR A 511 -21.21 -16.59 10.88
C THR A 511 -21.43 -15.95 12.25
N GLU A 512 -21.37 -14.61 12.41
CA GLU A 512 -21.52 -13.97 13.74
C GLU A 512 -22.77 -13.10 13.90
N THR A 513 -23.40 -12.62 12.84
CA THR A 513 -24.63 -11.83 12.94
C THR A 513 -25.88 -12.64 13.29
N ALA A 514 -25.85 -13.95 13.13
CA ALA A 514 -26.98 -14.84 13.48
C ALA A 514 -27.10 -15.16 14.98
N GLN A 515 -26.08 -14.87 15.79
CA GLN A 515 -26.12 -15.15 17.25
C GLN A 515 -26.57 -13.96 18.10
N SER A 516 -26.54 -12.74 17.58
CA SER A 516 -26.98 -11.54 18.32
C SER A 516 -28.49 -11.24 18.20
N GLU A 517 -29.22 -11.94 17.32
CA GLU A 517 -30.69 -11.80 17.19
C GLU A 517 -31.48 -12.87 17.97
N VAL A 518 -30.81 -13.78 18.71
CA VAL A 518 -31.45 -14.86 19.48
C VAL A 518 -31.20 -14.70 20.99
N GLU A 519 -30.50 -13.68 21.47
CA GLU A 519 -30.46 -13.29 22.89
C GLU A 519 -31.17 -11.93 23.09
#